data_64703958114d5969297c1aa6db8284a7
#
_entry.id   64703958114d5969297c1aa6db8284a7
#
_cell.length_a   1.000
_cell.length_b   1.000
_cell.length_c   1.000
_cell.angle_alpha   90.00
_cell.angle_beta   90.00
_cell.angle_gamma   90.00
#
_symmetry.space_group_name_H-M   'P 1'
#
loop_
_entity.id
_entity.type
_entity.pdbx_description
1 polymer ?
#
loop_
_entity_poly.entity_id
_entity_poly.type
_entity_poly.pdbx_seq_one_letter_code
_entity_poly.pdbx_strand_id
1 'polypeptide(L)'
;MNPYRYTVSLRIWHPRKTPTEVEKALGLKARVAHQVGARRKTSDGTDLVGNYPQTYCSFRLGKGDSEDFLEALHESSRKLSSYSNYIHELRRTGGRAEYFVGLFMEGNGGFILPYDELKSMGEI
;
A
#
# COMPACT_ATOMS: atom_id res chain seq x y z
N MET A 1 -11.34 -11.76 -22.46
CA MET A 1 -10.33 -11.44 -21.43
C MET A 1 -10.26 -12.57 -20.42
N ASN A 2 -9.07 -13.01 -20.07
CA ASN A 2 -8.90 -14.04 -19.06
C ASN A 2 -9.25 -13.48 -17.67
N PRO A 3 -9.94 -14.24 -16.84
CA PRO A 3 -10.21 -13.82 -15.48
C PRO A 3 -8.91 -13.74 -14.67
N TYR A 4 -8.88 -12.83 -13.70
CA TYR A 4 -7.77 -12.70 -12.78
C TYR A 4 -8.28 -12.39 -11.38
N ARG A 5 -7.43 -12.65 -10.40
CA ARG A 5 -7.64 -12.18 -9.03
C ARG A 5 -6.71 -11.01 -8.78
N TYR A 6 -7.09 -10.14 -7.87
CA TYR A 6 -6.28 -8.97 -7.57
C TYR A 6 -6.14 -8.74 -6.07
N THR A 7 -5.09 -8.00 -5.72
CA THR A 7 -4.95 -7.39 -4.41
C THR A 7 -4.59 -5.93 -4.61
N VAL A 8 -5.12 -5.06 -3.74
CA VAL A 8 -4.75 -3.65 -3.72
C VAL A 8 -4.18 -3.35 -2.34
N SER A 9 -3.00 -2.78 -2.29
CA SER A 9 -2.33 -2.43 -1.04
C SER A 9 -1.84 -0.99 -1.10
N LEU A 10 -1.81 -0.36 0.07
CA LEU A 10 -1.12 0.92 0.26
C LEU A 10 0.22 0.59 0.91
N ARG A 11 1.31 1.05 0.31
CA ARG A 11 2.66 0.85 0.83
C ARG A 11 3.23 2.20 1.23
N ILE A 12 3.75 2.28 2.45
CA ILE A 12 4.31 3.52 3.01
C ILE A 12 5.71 3.27 3.52
N TRP A 13 6.62 4.17 3.17
CA TRP A 13 7.97 4.23 3.73
C TRP A 13 8.16 5.58 4.40
N HIS A 14 8.83 5.59 5.54
CA HIS A 14 9.17 6.83 6.23
C HIS A 14 10.49 6.69 7.00
N PRO A 15 11.34 7.72 6.98
CA PRO A 15 12.64 7.63 7.65
C PRO A 15 12.58 7.70 9.17
N ARG A 16 11.48 8.19 9.76
CA ARG A 16 11.40 8.45 11.20
C ARG A 16 10.16 7.92 11.90
N LYS A 17 9.00 7.91 11.23
CA LYS A 17 7.75 7.45 11.85
C LYS A 17 7.81 5.96 12.18
N THR A 18 7.15 5.55 13.26
CA THR A 18 7.03 4.14 13.59
C THR A 18 5.81 3.53 12.88
N PRO A 19 5.80 2.20 12.66
CA PRO A 19 4.60 1.54 12.11
C PRO A 19 3.36 1.81 12.95
N THR A 20 3.47 1.81 14.26
CA THR A 20 2.35 2.07 15.16
C THR A 20 1.76 3.46 14.94
N GLU A 21 2.61 4.47 14.76
CA GLU A 21 2.14 5.83 14.46
C GLU A 21 1.35 5.88 13.16
N VAL A 22 1.86 5.22 12.12
CA VAL A 22 1.20 5.20 10.80
C VAL A 22 -0.13 4.45 10.87
N GLU A 23 -0.14 3.28 11.53
CA GLU A 23 -1.36 2.50 11.71
C GLU A 23 -2.44 3.31 12.44
N LYS A 24 -2.04 3.98 13.50
CA LYS A 24 -2.97 4.76 14.32
C LYS A 24 -3.53 5.94 13.54
N ALA A 25 -2.69 6.63 12.79
CA ALA A 25 -3.12 7.79 11.99
C ALA A 25 -4.09 7.40 10.88
N LEU A 26 -3.88 6.25 10.25
CA LEU A 26 -4.73 5.77 9.14
C LEU A 26 -5.92 4.94 9.61
N GLY A 27 -5.94 4.53 10.88
CA GLY A 27 -6.99 3.64 11.37
C GLY A 27 -6.95 2.27 10.74
N LEU A 28 -5.79 1.82 10.27
CA LEU A 28 -5.60 0.55 9.59
C LEU A 28 -4.51 -0.25 10.29
N LYS A 29 -4.60 -1.57 10.15
CA LYS A 29 -3.55 -2.44 10.64
C LYS A 29 -2.66 -2.88 9.49
N ALA A 30 -1.36 -2.71 9.65
CA ALA A 30 -0.40 -3.12 8.64
C ALA A 30 -0.34 -4.66 8.57
N ARG A 31 -0.32 -5.16 7.35
CA ARG A 31 -0.15 -6.58 7.09
C ARG A 31 1.31 -6.99 7.20
N VAL A 32 2.20 -6.10 6.76
CA VAL A 32 3.65 -6.23 6.91
C VAL A 32 4.14 -4.90 7.46
N ALA A 33 5.03 -4.95 8.44
CA ALA A 33 5.59 -3.74 9.04
C ALA A 33 7.03 -3.98 9.48
N HIS A 34 7.89 -3.00 9.15
CA HIS A 34 9.27 -2.97 9.63
C HIS A 34 9.53 -1.58 10.20
N GLN A 35 10.16 -1.52 11.35
CA GLN A 35 10.48 -0.25 12.00
C GLN A 35 11.90 0.19 11.65
N VAL A 36 12.06 1.48 11.35
CA VAL A 36 13.37 2.08 11.11
C VAL A 36 14.28 1.79 12.30
N GLY A 37 15.51 1.37 12.02
CA GLY A 37 16.51 1.04 13.04
C GLY A 37 16.42 -0.37 13.59
N ALA A 38 15.33 -1.09 13.33
CA ALA A 38 15.21 -2.46 13.80
C ALA A 38 16.09 -3.41 12.99
N ARG A 39 16.51 -4.51 13.60
CA ARG A 39 17.33 -5.53 12.94
C ARG A 39 16.55 -6.18 11.82
N ARG A 40 17.18 -6.31 10.66
CA ARG A 40 16.58 -7.00 9.52
C ARG A 40 16.47 -8.49 9.80
N LYS A 41 15.32 -9.07 9.46
CA LYS A 41 15.04 -10.50 9.66
C LYS A 41 14.30 -11.06 8.46
N THR A 42 14.46 -12.36 8.22
CA THR A 42 13.62 -13.10 7.28
C THR A 42 12.25 -13.33 7.89
N SER A 43 11.29 -13.84 7.09
CA SER A 43 9.95 -14.14 7.57
C SER A 43 9.90 -15.19 8.66
N ASP A 44 10.92 -16.08 8.73
CA ASP A 44 11.03 -17.11 9.77
C ASP A 44 11.79 -16.64 11.01
N GLY A 45 12.19 -15.36 11.05
CA GLY A 45 12.86 -14.77 12.19
C GLY A 45 14.38 -14.86 12.17
N THR A 46 15.00 -15.36 11.10
CA THR A 46 16.45 -15.42 10.97
C THR A 46 17.02 -14.01 10.76
N ASP A 47 18.05 -13.66 11.53
CA ASP A 47 18.68 -12.35 11.40
C ASP A 47 19.42 -12.20 10.06
N LEU A 48 19.24 -11.03 9.43
CA LEU A 48 19.98 -10.62 8.26
C LEU A 48 21.00 -9.54 8.65
N VAL A 49 21.91 -9.22 7.73
CA VAL A 49 22.88 -8.16 7.96
C VAL A 49 22.21 -6.80 7.92
N GLY A 50 22.52 -5.96 8.92
CA GLY A 50 22.08 -4.57 8.96
C GLY A 50 20.74 -4.35 9.61
N ASN A 51 20.35 -3.08 9.66
CA ASN A 51 19.08 -2.61 10.22
C ASN A 51 18.27 -1.98 9.09
N TYR A 52 16.95 -1.87 9.30
CA TYR A 52 16.08 -1.20 8.33
C TYR A 52 16.43 0.29 8.28
N PRO A 53 16.74 0.86 7.10
CA PRO A 53 17.06 2.29 6.98
C PRO A 53 15.84 3.18 7.13
N GLN A 54 14.65 2.60 6.98
CA GLN A 54 13.40 3.34 7.12
C GLN A 54 12.28 2.38 7.54
N THR A 55 11.22 2.96 8.07
CA THR A 55 9.99 2.23 8.36
C THR A 55 9.30 1.87 7.04
N TYR A 56 8.69 0.70 7.02
CA TYR A 56 7.86 0.22 5.93
C TYR A 56 6.58 -0.36 6.48
N CYS A 57 5.45 0.01 5.88
CA CYS A 57 4.15 -0.54 6.22
C CYS A 57 3.39 -0.88 4.94
N SER A 58 2.76 -2.05 4.92
CA SER A 58 1.88 -2.45 3.83
C SER A 58 0.49 -2.72 4.38
N PHE A 59 -0.50 -2.03 3.82
CA PHE A 59 -1.90 -2.14 4.23
C PHE A 59 -2.71 -2.74 3.10
N ARG A 60 -3.39 -3.86 3.34
CA ARG A 60 -4.29 -4.45 2.35
C ARG A 60 -5.58 -3.62 2.32
N LEU A 61 -5.88 -3.01 1.17
CA LEU A 61 -7.09 -2.23 0.97
C LEU A 61 -8.21 -3.03 0.35
N GLY A 62 -7.88 -4.00 -0.48
CA GLY A 62 -8.89 -4.83 -1.11
C GLY A 62 -8.29 -6.03 -1.82
N LYS A 63 -9.15 -7.01 -2.08
CA LYS A 63 -8.83 -8.19 -2.87
C LYS A 63 -10.11 -8.71 -3.49
N GLY A 64 -10.01 -9.41 -4.60
CA GLY A 64 -11.18 -9.98 -5.26
C GLY A 64 -10.89 -10.49 -6.64
N ASP A 65 -11.94 -10.66 -7.40
CA ASP A 65 -11.90 -11.14 -8.78
C ASP A 65 -11.92 -9.97 -9.75
N SER A 66 -11.59 -10.23 -11.01
CA SER A 66 -11.46 -9.20 -12.06
C SER A 66 -12.69 -8.31 -12.21
N GLU A 67 -13.88 -8.84 -11.94
CA GLU A 67 -15.12 -8.07 -12.06
C GLU A 67 -15.21 -6.90 -11.07
N ASP A 68 -14.54 -7.02 -9.92
CA ASP A 68 -14.60 -6.06 -8.82
C ASP A 68 -13.44 -5.07 -8.80
N PHE A 69 -12.48 -5.24 -9.70
CA PHE A 69 -11.20 -4.54 -9.60
C PHE A 69 -11.32 -3.01 -9.60
N LEU A 70 -12.02 -2.46 -10.58
CA LEU A 70 -12.18 -0.99 -10.69
C LEU A 70 -12.97 -0.43 -9.51
N GLU A 71 -13.99 -1.16 -9.07
CA GLU A 71 -14.76 -0.76 -7.90
C GLU A 71 -13.90 -0.77 -6.64
N ALA A 72 -13.04 -1.80 -6.49
CA ALA A 72 -12.12 -1.88 -5.35
C ALA A 72 -11.12 -0.73 -5.34
N LEU A 73 -10.60 -0.33 -6.50
CA LEU A 73 -9.70 0.83 -6.60
C LEU A 73 -10.44 2.10 -6.20
N HIS A 74 -11.66 2.28 -6.70
CA HIS A 74 -12.48 3.44 -6.37
C HIS A 74 -12.77 3.52 -4.87
N GLU A 75 -13.17 2.42 -4.28
CA GLU A 75 -13.45 2.35 -2.84
C GLU A 75 -12.19 2.61 -2.00
N SER A 76 -11.05 2.08 -2.43
CA SER A 76 -9.77 2.32 -1.76
C SER A 76 -9.41 3.80 -1.79
N SER A 77 -9.54 4.44 -2.95
CA SER A 77 -9.25 5.87 -3.10
C SER A 77 -10.20 6.70 -2.25
N ARG A 78 -11.47 6.33 -2.21
CA ARG A 78 -12.47 7.03 -1.41
C ARG A 78 -12.15 6.93 0.09
N LYS A 79 -11.77 5.77 0.56
CA LYS A 79 -11.37 5.58 1.96
C LYS A 79 -10.15 6.43 2.31
N LEU A 80 -9.16 6.43 1.44
CA LEU A 80 -7.91 7.14 1.69
C LEU A 80 -8.03 8.65 1.52
N SER A 81 -9.03 9.14 0.78
CA SER A 81 -9.18 10.57 0.54
C SER A 81 -9.35 11.37 1.84
N SER A 82 -9.96 10.78 2.86
CA SER A 82 -10.10 11.42 4.17
C SER A 82 -8.77 11.52 4.93
N TYR A 83 -7.76 10.77 4.50
CA TYR A 83 -6.42 10.80 5.10
C TYR A 83 -5.39 11.46 4.19
N SER A 84 -5.85 12.14 3.14
CA SER A 84 -4.99 12.78 2.14
C SER A 84 -3.98 13.73 2.78
N ASN A 85 -4.40 14.55 3.72
CA ASN A 85 -3.51 15.49 4.40
C ASN A 85 -2.38 14.77 5.16
N TYR A 86 -2.71 13.68 5.81
CA TYR A 86 -1.70 12.89 6.52
C TYR A 86 -0.69 12.25 5.56
N ILE A 87 -1.18 11.70 4.45
CA ILE A 87 -0.32 11.08 3.44
C ILE A 87 0.59 12.11 2.80
N HIS A 88 0.07 13.31 2.50
CA HIS A 88 0.88 14.41 1.99
C HIS A 88 1.95 14.82 3.01
N GLU A 89 1.62 14.85 4.29
CA GLU A 89 2.56 15.16 5.35
C GLU A 89 3.67 14.11 5.45
N LEU A 90 3.34 12.82 5.33
CA LEU A 90 4.34 11.78 5.27
C LEU A 90 5.34 12.02 4.13
N ARG A 91 4.83 12.35 2.96
CA ARG A 91 5.66 12.61 1.78
C ARG A 91 6.49 13.87 1.96
N ARG A 92 5.92 14.92 2.53
CA ARG A 92 6.60 16.20 2.79
C ARG A 92 7.77 16.01 3.77
N THR A 93 7.68 15.07 4.69
CA THR A 93 8.70 14.82 5.72
C THR A 93 9.68 13.71 5.35
N GLY A 94 9.74 13.36 4.07
CA GLY A 94 10.73 12.42 3.55
C GLY A 94 10.21 11.01 3.30
N GLY A 95 8.93 10.79 3.47
CA GLY A 95 8.30 9.50 3.23
C GLY A 95 7.88 9.31 1.78
N ARG A 96 7.37 8.11 1.51
CA ARG A 96 6.85 7.73 0.20
C ARG A 96 5.59 6.89 0.40
N ALA A 97 4.61 7.09 -0.46
CA ALA A 97 3.38 6.30 -0.47
C ALA A 97 3.07 5.88 -1.89
N GLU A 98 2.64 4.63 -2.06
CA GLU A 98 2.26 4.12 -3.38
C GLU A 98 1.16 3.07 -3.25
N TYR A 99 0.36 2.94 -4.31
CA TYR A 99 -0.51 1.80 -4.48
C TYR A 99 0.30 0.65 -5.06
N PHE A 100 0.10 -0.53 -4.50
CA PHE A 100 0.63 -1.76 -5.08
C PHE A 100 -0.55 -2.63 -5.49
N VAL A 101 -0.63 -2.94 -6.79
CA VAL A 101 -1.69 -3.78 -7.33
C VAL A 101 -1.07 -5.09 -7.78
N GLY A 102 -1.45 -6.18 -7.12
CA GLY A 102 -1.05 -7.52 -7.54
C GLY A 102 -2.13 -8.14 -8.39
N LEU A 103 -1.75 -8.69 -9.53
CA LEU A 103 -2.65 -9.41 -10.44
C LEU A 103 -2.19 -10.85 -10.55
N PHE A 104 -3.13 -11.76 -10.35
CA PHE A 104 -2.89 -13.20 -10.41
C PHE A 104 -3.78 -13.79 -11.49
N MET A 105 -3.20 -14.05 -12.66
CA MET A 105 -3.95 -14.53 -13.82
C MET A 105 -3.21 -15.67 -14.52
N GLU A 106 -3.98 -16.47 -15.24
CA GLU A 106 -3.44 -17.48 -16.16
C GLU A 106 -3.58 -16.93 -17.59
N GLY A 107 -2.48 -16.92 -18.34
CA GLY A 107 -2.46 -16.40 -19.69
C GLY A 107 -2.46 -14.87 -19.74
N ASN A 108 -2.85 -14.33 -20.88
CA ASN A 108 -2.87 -12.89 -21.10
C ASN A 108 -4.19 -12.29 -20.64
N GLY A 109 -4.10 -11.14 -20.04
CA GLY A 109 -5.27 -10.39 -19.61
C GLY A 109 -4.97 -8.91 -19.57
N GLY A 110 -5.98 -8.13 -19.29
CA GLY A 110 -5.81 -6.70 -19.17
C GLY A 110 -7.01 -6.05 -18.52
N PHE A 111 -6.86 -4.77 -18.25
CA PHE A 111 -7.93 -3.94 -17.69
C PHE A 111 -7.75 -2.52 -18.17
N ILE A 112 -8.83 -1.76 -18.10
CA ILE A 112 -8.81 -0.34 -18.43
C ILE A 112 -8.85 0.44 -17.13
N LEU A 113 -7.90 1.36 -16.96
CA LEU A 113 -7.86 2.25 -15.82
C LEU A 113 -8.20 3.65 -16.30
N PRO A 114 -9.43 4.13 -16.05
CA PRO A 114 -9.84 5.44 -16.54
C PRO A 114 -9.00 6.57 -15.97
N TYR A 115 -8.83 7.64 -16.75
CA TYR A 115 -8.04 8.79 -16.30
C TYR A 115 -8.54 9.39 -14.99
N ASP A 116 -9.86 9.47 -14.83
CA ASP A 116 -10.46 10.03 -13.60
C ASP A 116 -10.08 9.22 -12.36
N GLU A 117 -10.00 7.89 -12.51
CA GLU A 117 -9.58 7.03 -11.40
C GLU A 117 -8.11 7.25 -11.07
N LEU A 118 -7.24 7.35 -12.08
CA LEU A 118 -5.82 7.64 -11.88
C LEU A 118 -5.65 8.98 -11.18
N LYS A 119 -6.42 9.99 -11.58
CA LYS A 119 -6.37 11.30 -10.96
C LYS A 119 -6.76 11.26 -9.49
N SER A 120 -7.86 10.57 -9.17
CA SER A 120 -8.33 10.41 -7.79
C SER A 120 -7.28 9.72 -6.92
N MET A 121 -6.64 8.68 -7.45
CA MET A 121 -5.57 7.98 -6.74
C MET A 121 -4.36 8.89 -6.52
N GLY A 122 -4.01 9.70 -7.51
CA GLY A 122 -2.86 10.59 -7.44
C GLY A 122 -3.05 11.79 -6.52
N GLU A 123 -4.27 12.15 -6.19
CA GLU A 123 -4.58 13.28 -5.31
C GLU A 123 -4.49 12.94 -3.82
N ILE A 124 -4.30 11.68 -3.49
CA ILE A 124 -4.23 11.20 -2.10
C ILE A 124 -2.85 11.43 -1.49
#